data_51645bbc9b0acf4074ca37d8b38c0ad5
#
_entry.id   51645bbc9b0acf4074ca37d8b38c0ad5
#
_cell.length_a   1.000
_cell.length_b   1.000
_cell.length_c   1.000
_cell.angle_alpha   90.00
_cell.angle_beta   90.00
_cell.angle_gamma   90.00
#
_symmetry.space_group_name_H-M   'P 1'
#
loop_
_entity.id
_entity.type
_entity.pdbx_description
1 polymer ?
#
loop_
_entity_poly.entity_id
_entity_poly.type
_entity_poly.pdbx_seq_one_letter_code
_entity_poly.pdbx_strand_id
1 'polypeptide(L)'
;RQYTGAENIYLYGAMLGYSKEFLEARYDEIVEFSELGSFIDVPVKNYSSGMRARLGFSVATIVEPDILILDEVLSVGDAKFRKKCENRIQSMFDKGVTVIFVSHSTSQVLRMCNKGILLEQGRLIAQGDVEDVVSVYEAKMSENE
;
A
#
# COMPACT_ATOMS: atom_id res chain seq x y z
N ARG A 1 25.87 5.11 -9.61
CA ARG A 1 25.92 4.80 -8.17
C ARG A 1 24.72 3.95 -7.81
N GLN A 2 24.95 2.91 -7.03
CA GLN A 2 23.88 2.00 -6.63
C GLN A 2 23.47 2.39 -5.21
N TYR A 3 22.21 2.75 -5.02
CA TYR A 3 21.68 3.18 -3.73
C TYR A 3 21.32 1.98 -2.85
N THR A 4 21.69 2.05 -1.58
CA THR A 4 21.29 1.10 -0.53
C THR A 4 19.83 1.31 -0.11
N GLY A 5 19.28 0.42 0.72
CA GLY A 5 17.97 0.60 1.33
C GLY A 5 17.91 1.89 2.16
N ALA A 6 18.95 2.16 2.94
CA ALA A 6 19.08 3.39 3.74
C ALA A 6 19.01 4.65 2.85
N GLU A 7 19.80 4.70 1.78
CA GLU A 7 19.79 5.82 0.84
C GLU A 7 18.43 5.96 0.13
N ASN A 8 17.75 4.84 -0.15
CA ASN A 8 16.43 4.86 -0.79
C ASN A 8 15.32 5.37 0.14
N ILE A 9 15.43 5.23 1.47
CA ILE A 9 14.49 5.87 2.41
C ILE A 9 14.47 7.38 2.17
N TYR A 10 15.65 8.00 2.09
CA TYR A 10 15.76 9.45 1.82
C TYR A 10 15.29 9.81 0.41
N LEU A 11 15.63 8.99 -0.59
CA LEU A 11 15.22 9.23 -1.97
C LEU A 11 13.70 9.16 -2.14
N TYR A 12 13.06 8.10 -1.64
CA TYR A 12 11.60 7.95 -1.69
C TYR A 12 10.89 9.02 -0.88
N GLY A 13 11.39 9.33 0.32
CA GLY A 13 10.82 10.38 1.15
C GLY A 13 10.91 11.76 0.50
N ALA A 14 12.04 12.08 -0.15
CA ALA A 14 12.19 13.32 -0.89
C ALA A 14 11.23 13.40 -2.10
N MET A 15 10.99 12.30 -2.80
CA MET A 15 9.99 12.23 -3.88
C MET A 15 8.56 12.47 -3.37
N LEU A 16 8.27 12.12 -2.12
CA LEU A 16 6.99 12.38 -1.44
C LEU A 16 6.94 13.76 -0.79
N GLY A 17 8.00 14.56 -0.88
CA GLY A 17 8.07 15.92 -0.35
C GLY A 17 8.52 16.03 1.10
N TYR A 18 9.05 14.97 1.70
CA TYR A 18 9.55 15.01 3.08
C TYR A 18 10.95 15.64 3.16
N SER A 19 11.19 16.42 4.21
CA SER A 19 12.52 16.95 4.47
C SER A 19 13.48 15.87 4.99
N LYS A 20 14.78 16.13 4.84
CA LYS A 20 15.81 15.21 5.34
C LYS A 20 15.73 15.05 6.86
N GLU A 21 15.53 16.14 7.58
CA GLU A 21 15.42 16.17 9.03
C GLU A 21 14.22 15.36 9.54
N PHE A 22 13.09 15.44 8.81
CA PHE A 22 11.90 14.62 9.10
C PHE A 22 12.21 13.13 8.93
N LEU A 23 12.88 12.75 7.84
CA LEU A 23 13.23 11.36 7.56
C LEU A 23 14.28 10.82 8.55
N GLU A 24 15.25 11.64 8.95
CA GLU A 24 16.22 11.27 9.99
C GLU A 24 15.53 10.97 11.33
N ALA A 25 14.56 11.81 11.72
CA ALA A 25 13.79 11.61 12.94
C ALA A 25 12.89 10.35 12.91
N ARG A 26 12.55 9.85 11.74
CA ARG A 26 11.66 8.69 11.54
C ARG A 26 12.37 7.45 11.00
N TYR A 27 13.69 7.55 10.81
CA TYR A 27 14.47 6.50 10.14
C TYR A 27 14.31 5.13 10.80
N ASP A 28 14.49 5.06 12.10
CA ASP A 28 14.41 3.80 12.86
C ASP A 28 13.00 3.17 12.77
N GLU A 29 11.96 3.99 12.82
CA GLU A 29 10.56 3.54 12.66
C GLU A 29 10.31 2.94 11.27
N ILE A 30 10.85 3.57 10.21
CA ILE A 30 10.74 3.08 8.83
C ILE A 30 11.46 1.74 8.69
N VAL A 31 12.69 1.64 9.20
CA VAL A 31 13.50 0.42 9.14
C VAL A 31 12.83 -0.73 9.90
N GLU A 32 12.36 -0.47 11.12
CA GLU A 32 11.66 -1.45 11.94
C GLU A 32 10.37 -1.95 11.27
N PHE A 33 9.57 -1.03 10.74
CA PHE A 33 8.34 -1.42 10.05
C PHE A 33 8.62 -2.28 8.81
N SER A 34 9.64 -1.93 8.01
CA SER A 34 10.00 -2.67 6.80
C SER A 34 10.52 -4.09 7.07
N GLU A 35 11.00 -4.35 8.29
CA GLU A 35 11.69 -5.60 8.68
C GLU A 35 12.94 -5.88 7.82
N LEU A 36 13.58 -4.83 7.30
CA LEU A 36 14.75 -4.92 6.42
C LEU A 36 16.07 -4.54 7.12
N GLY A 37 16.09 -4.45 8.45
CA GLY A 37 17.26 -3.98 9.20
C GLY A 37 18.58 -4.66 8.81
N SER A 38 18.60 -5.99 8.64
CA SER A 38 19.79 -6.73 8.21
C SER A 38 20.19 -6.52 6.74
N PHE A 39 19.31 -5.91 5.94
CA PHE A 39 19.52 -5.66 4.51
C PHE A 39 19.57 -4.17 4.18
N ILE A 40 19.46 -3.29 5.17
CA ILE A 40 19.30 -1.87 4.93
C ILE A 40 20.50 -1.23 4.22
N ASP A 41 21.69 -1.75 4.44
CA ASP A 41 22.93 -1.29 3.80
C ASP A 41 23.22 -2.02 2.46
N VAL A 42 22.37 -2.97 2.07
CA VAL A 42 22.49 -3.67 0.78
C VAL A 42 21.89 -2.83 -0.34
N PRO A 43 22.53 -2.77 -1.53
CA PRO A 43 21.96 -2.08 -2.69
C PRO A 43 20.57 -2.62 -3.08
N VAL A 44 19.61 -1.72 -3.29
CA VAL A 44 18.20 -2.07 -3.60
C VAL A 44 18.05 -2.88 -4.89
N LYS A 45 19.01 -2.81 -5.81
CA LYS A 45 19.02 -3.68 -6.99
C LYS A 45 19.02 -5.17 -6.61
N ASN A 46 19.59 -5.51 -5.46
CA ASN A 46 19.70 -6.89 -4.97
C ASN A 46 18.46 -7.30 -4.13
N TYR A 47 17.51 -6.39 -3.93
CA TYR A 47 16.28 -6.68 -3.22
C TYR A 47 15.34 -7.52 -4.07
N SER A 48 14.62 -8.45 -3.45
CA SER A 48 13.45 -9.07 -4.06
C SER A 48 12.35 -8.04 -4.30
N SER A 49 11.35 -8.39 -5.12
CA SER A 49 10.17 -7.52 -5.31
C SER A 49 9.45 -7.25 -3.98
N GLY A 50 9.35 -8.28 -3.10
CA GLY A 50 8.78 -8.15 -1.77
C GLY A 50 9.56 -7.19 -0.88
N MET A 51 10.89 -7.26 -0.87
CA MET A 51 11.74 -6.33 -0.10
C MET A 51 11.57 -4.87 -0.58
N ARG A 52 11.52 -4.65 -1.89
CA ARG A 52 11.26 -3.32 -2.46
C ARG A 52 9.90 -2.77 -2.06
N ALA A 53 8.87 -3.61 -2.12
CA ALA A 53 7.51 -3.22 -1.72
C ALA A 53 7.44 -2.90 -0.21
N ARG A 54 8.09 -3.69 0.66
CA ARG A 54 8.19 -3.43 2.09
C ARG A 54 8.81 -2.07 2.37
N LEU A 55 9.93 -1.76 1.74
CA LEU A 55 10.60 -0.47 1.91
C LEU A 55 9.73 0.69 1.44
N GLY A 56 9.18 0.60 0.23
CA GLY A 56 8.32 1.64 -0.34
C GLY A 56 7.08 1.91 0.49
N PHE A 57 6.37 0.85 0.93
CA PHE A 57 5.21 0.98 1.79
C PHE A 57 5.55 1.62 3.15
N SER A 58 6.69 1.23 3.75
CA SER A 58 7.12 1.79 5.05
C SER A 58 7.38 3.29 4.97
N VAL A 59 8.01 3.75 3.89
CA VAL A 59 8.25 5.19 3.66
C VAL A 59 6.95 5.92 3.34
N ALA A 60 6.11 5.36 2.46
CA ALA A 60 4.87 6.01 2.03
C ALA A 60 3.85 6.19 3.16
N THR A 61 3.88 5.31 4.16
CA THR A 61 2.91 5.30 5.27
C THR A 61 3.48 5.82 6.60
N ILE A 62 4.65 6.48 6.58
CA ILE A 62 5.26 7.05 7.78
C ILE A 62 4.51 8.29 8.29
N VAL A 63 3.78 8.95 7.43
CA VAL A 63 2.87 10.05 7.77
C VAL A 63 1.42 9.64 7.54
N GLU A 64 0.50 10.37 8.15
CA GLU A 64 -0.94 10.26 7.90
C GLU A 64 -1.33 11.28 6.83
N PRO A 65 -1.50 10.86 5.56
CA PRO A 65 -1.94 11.76 4.50
C PRO A 65 -3.43 12.05 4.63
N ASP A 66 -3.92 13.11 3.97
CA ASP A 66 -5.37 13.34 3.85
C ASP A 66 -6.04 12.27 2.96
N ILE A 67 -5.34 11.84 1.92
CA ILE A 67 -5.79 10.80 0.98
C ILE A 67 -4.65 9.81 0.75
N LEU A 68 -4.92 8.53 1.00
CA LEU A 68 -4.01 7.41 0.71
C LEU A 68 -4.54 6.62 -0.48
N ILE A 69 -3.74 6.50 -1.53
CA ILE A 69 -4.07 5.69 -2.72
C ILE A 69 -3.21 4.44 -2.72
N LEU A 70 -3.85 3.28 -2.76
CA LEU A 70 -3.20 1.97 -2.76
C LEU A 70 -3.61 1.21 -4.02
N ASP A 71 -2.64 0.87 -4.87
CA ASP A 71 -2.84 0.08 -6.08
C ASP A 71 -2.13 -1.27 -5.93
N GLU A 72 -2.91 -2.33 -5.63
CA GLU A 72 -2.49 -3.73 -5.49
C GLU A 72 -1.30 -3.99 -4.52
N VAL A 73 -0.86 -3.00 -3.76
CA VAL A 73 0.37 -3.05 -2.91
C VAL A 73 0.27 -4.11 -1.82
N LEU A 74 -0.94 -4.48 -1.39
CA LEU A 74 -1.16 -5.45 -0.31
C LEU A 74 -1.05 -6.91 -0.75
N SER A 75 -0.87 -7.18 -2.04
CA SER A 75 -0.65 -8.53 -2.55
C SER A 75 0.81 -8.99 -2.46
N VAL A 76 1.74 -8.09 -2.12
CA VAL A 76 3.18 -8.33 -2.08
C VAL A 76 3.67 -8.63 -0.66
N GLY A 77 4.52 -9.64 -0.53
CA GLY A 77 5.09 -10.07 0.75
C GLY A 77 4.40 -11.30 1.35
N ASP A 78 4.91 -11.74 2.50
CA ASP A 78 4.30 -12.85 3.24
C ASP A 78 3.01 -12.42 3.98
N ALA A 79 2.25 -13.42 4.47
CA ALA A 79 0.98 -13.19 5.14
C ALA A 79 1.10 -12.31 6.41
N LYS A 80 2.23 -12.42 7.13
CA LYS A 80 2.50 -11.64 8.35
C LYS A 80 2.68 -10.17 8.01
N PHE A 81 3.48 -9.85 6.98
CA PHE A 81 3.70 -8.47 6.57
C PHE A 81 2.44 -7.85 5.96
N ARG A 82 1.67 -8.60 5.17
CA ARG A 82 0.35 -8.14 4.66
C ARG A 82 -0.57 -7.73 5.80
N LYS A 83 -0.67 -8.55 6.85
CA LYS A 83 -1.49 -8.21 8.02
C LYS A 83 -1.01 -6.95 8.73
N LYS A 84 0.30 -6.76 8.82
CA LYS A 84 0.91 -5.54 9.38
C LYS A 84 0.55 -4.29 8.57
N CYS A 85 0.57 -4.39 7.23
CA CYS A 85 0.15 -3.31 6.32
C CYS A 85 -1.35 -3.03 6.46
N GLU A 86 -2.20 -4.06 6.45
CA GLU A 86 -3.66 -3.91 6.64
C GLU A 86 -3.98 -3.20 7.95
N ASN A 87 -3.31 -3.57 9.05
CA ASN A 87 -3.50 -2.93 10.35
C ASN A 87 -3.11 -1.46 10.35
N ARG A 88 -2.01 -1.09 9.65
CA ARG A 88 -1.59 0.31 9.51
C ARG A 88 -2.61 1.13 8.72
N ILE A 89 -3.11 0.59 7.61
CA ILE A 89 -4.14 1.25 6.80
C ILE A 89 -5.43 1.40 7.59
N GLN A 90 -5.85 0.36 8.33
CA GLN A 90 -7.04 0.44 9.17
C GLN A 90 -6.89 1.52 10.25
N SER A 91 -5.72 1.63 10.88
CA SER A 91 -5.44 2.70 11.84
C SER A 91 -5.55 4.10 11.21
N MET A 92 -5.09 4.29 9.98
CA MET A 92 -5.25 5.55 9.25
C MET A 92 -6.71 5.84 8.94
N PHE A 93 -7.46 4.85 8.48
CA PHE A 93 -8.89 4.96 8.23
C PHE A 93 -9.66 5.36 9.49
N ASP A 94 -9.36 4.74 10.63
CA ASP A 94 -9.98 5.04 11.94
C ASP A 94 -9.71 6.48 12.42
N LYS A 95 -8.59 7.07 11.95
CA LYS A 95 -8.22 8.47 12.20
C LYS A 95 -8.81 9.47 11.20
N GLY A 96 -9.59 9.00 10.22
CA GLY A 96 -10.29 9.84 9.25
C GLY A 96 -9.53 10.06 7.94
N VAL A 97 -8.44 9.34 7.67
CA VAL A 97 -7.76 9.35 6.36
C VAL A 97 -8.68 8.74 5.31
N THR A 98 -8.85 9.42 4.19
CA THR A 98 -9.56 8.86 3.03
C THR A 98 -8.66 7.86 2.31
N VAL A 99 -9.12 6.62 2.18
CA VAL A 99 -8.36 5.54 1.51
C VAL A 99 -9.05 5.18 0.20
N ILE A 100 -8.30 5.24 -0.90
CA ILE A 100 -8.69 4.72 -2.21
C ILE A 100 -7.89 3.45 -2.44
N PHE A 101 -8.58 2.32 -2.53
CA PHE A 101 -7.97 1.00 -2.67
C PHE A 101 -8.38 0.35 -3.99
N VAL A 102 -7.40 0.03 -4.82
CA VAL A 102 -7.59 -0.69 -6.09
C VAL A 102 -7.09 -2.12 -5.93
N SER A 103 -7.94 -3.10 -6.15
CA SER A 103 -7.59 -4.52 -6.04
C SER A 103 -8.51 -5.39 -6.89
N HIS A 104 -7.99 -6.53 -7.33
CA HIS A 104 -8.76 -7.63 -7.91
C HIS A 104 -9.23 -8.64 -6.86
N SER A 105 -8.78 -8.52 -5.61
CA SER A 105 -9.18 -9.40 -4.51
C SER A 105 -10.47 -8.91 -3.86
N THR A 106 -11.60 -9.50 -4.24
CA THR A 106 -12.93 -9.17 -3.67
C THR A 106 -12.94 -9.33 -2.15
N SER A 107 -12.25 -10.34 -1.62
CA SER A 107 -12.14 -10.57 -0.18
C SER A 107 -11.38 -9.45 0.57
N GLN A 108 -10.36 -8.85 -0.04
CA GLN A 108 -9.67 -7.69 0.53
C GLN A 108 -10.55 -6.44 0.47
N VAL A 109 -11.19 -6.21 -0.68
CA VAL A 109 -12.08 -5.07 -0.89
C VAL A 109 -13.24 -5.08 0.13
N LEU A 110 -13.89 -6.24 0.32
CA LEU A 110 -14.96 -6.40 1.31
C LEU A 110 -14.52 -6.15 2.76
N ARG A 111 -13.27 -6.52 3.10
CA ARG A 111 -12.76 -6.30 4.46
C ARG A 111 -12.33 -4.86 4.74
N MET A 112 -11.83 -4.16 3.72
CA MET A 112 -11.14 -2.88 3.91
C MET A 112 -11.97 -1.67 3.48
N CYS A 113 -12.96 -1.88 2.61
CA CYS A 113 -13.72 -0.79 2.00
C CYS A 113 -15.17 -0.81 2.50
N ASN A 114 -15.77 0.38 2.60
CA ASN A 114 -17.20 0.55 2.86
C ASN A 114 -17.99 0.91 1.60
N LYS A 115 -17.33 1.49 0.61
CA LYS A 115 -17.90 1.84 -0.69
C LYS A 115 -17.06 1.26 -1.82
N GLY A 116 -17.69 1.05 -2.96
CA GLY A 116 -17.04 0.52 -4.15
C GLY A 116 -17.40 1.30 -5.42
N ILE A 117 -16.49 1.22 -6.37
CA ILE A 117 -16.65 1.68 -7.74
C ILE A 117 -16.17 0.55 -8.66
N LEU A 118 -17.02 0.13 -9.59
CA LEU A 118 -16.64 -0.83 -10.63
C LEU A 118 -16.44 -0.10 -11.95
N LEU A 119 -15.24 -0.23 -12.49
CA LEU A 119 -14.88 0.31 -13.80
C LEU A 119 -14.63 -0.81 -14.78
N GLU A 120 -15.13 -0.67 -16.00
CA GLU A 120 -14.88 -1.56 -17.12
C GLU A 120 -14.60 -0.76 -18.37
N GLN A 121 -13.46 -0.99 -18.99
CA GLN A 121 -13.00 -0.25 -20.19
C GLN A 121 -13.12 1.28 -20.05
N GLY A 122 -12.78 1.81 -18.88
CA GLY A 122 -12.85 3.25 -18.58
C GLY A 122 -14.27 3.78 -18.31
N ARG A 123 -15.28 2.92 -18.23
CA ARG A 123 -16.67 3.30 -17.93
C ARG A 123 -17.07 2.89 -16.52
N LEU A 124 -17.85 3.73 -15.87
CA LEU A 124 -18.45 3.44 -14.58
C LEU A 124 -19.62 2.47 -14.79
N ILE A 125 -19.53 1.27 -14.22
CA ILE A 125 -20.55 0.21 -14.32
C ILE A 125 -21.42 0.18 -13.07
N ALA A 126 -20.82 0.29 -11.89
CA ALA A 126 -21.55 0.30 -10.61
C ALA A 126 -20.79 1.15 -9.59
N GLN A 127 -21.54 1.75 -8.67
CA GLN A 127 -21.02 2.45 -7.51
C GLN A 127 -22.02 2.37 -6.36
N GLY A 128 -21.51 2.38 -5.13
CA GLY A 128 -22.35 2.32 -3.93
C GLY A 128 -21.71 1.52 -2.80
N ASP A 129 -22.54 0.83 -2.02
CA ASP A 129 -22.04 -0.03 -0.97
C ASP A 129 -21.16 -1.15 -1.53
N VAL A 130 -20.08 -1.47 -0.82
CA VAL A 130 -19.04 -2.37 -1.35
C VAL A 130 -19.58 -3.76 -1.67
N GLU A 131 -20.52 -4.28 -0.85
CA GLU A 131 -21.13 -5.60 -1.05
C GLU A 131 -21.93 -5.65 -2.36
N ASP A 132 -22.70 -4.61 -2.65
CA ASP A 132 -23.50 -4.52 -3.89
C ASP A 132 -22.60 -4.45 -5.12
N VAL A 133 -21.55 -3.64 -5.07
CA VAL A 133 -20.60 -3.46 -6.17
C VAL A 133 -19.80 -4.74 -6.43
N VAL A 134 -19.36 -5.44 -5.38
CA VAL A 134 -18.66 -6.72 -5.49
C VAL A 134 -19.58 -7.78 -6.10
N SER A 135 -20.86 -7.82 -5.72
CA SER A 135 -21.84 -8.75 -6.30
C SER A 135 -21.99 -8.56 -7.81
N VAL A 136 -22.03 -7.30 -8.29
CA VAL A 136 -22.06 -6.98 -9.72
C VAL A 136 -20.78 -7.44 -10.43
N TYR A 137 -19.60 -7.22 -9.79
CA TYR A 137 -18.33 -7.66 -10.33
C TYR A 137 -18.25 -9.18 -10.49
N GLU A 138 -18.63 -9.94 -9.45
CA GLU A 138 -18.61 -11.41 -9.46
C GLU A 138 -19.58 -12.00 -10.49
N ALA A 139 -20.78 -11.41 -10.62
CA ALA A 139 -21.74 -11.82 -11.66
C ALA A 139 -21.17 -11.65 -13.08
N LYS A 140 -20.51 -10.50 -13.36
CA LYS A 140 -19.86 -10.26 -14.65
C LYS A 140 -18.69 -11.21 -14.93
N MET A 141 -17.91 -11.57 -13.91
CA MET A 141 -16.81 -12.52 -14.09
C MET A 141 -17.32 -13.92 -14.43
N SER A 142 -18.44 -14.34 -13.83
CA SER A 142 -19.08 -15.65 -14.10
C SER A 142 -19.72 -15.72 -15.49
N GLU A 143 -20.12 -14.61 -16.09
CA GLU A 143 -20.69 -14.56 -17.44
C GLU A 143 -19.61 -14.68 -18.55
N ASN A 144 -18.34 -14.46 -18.20
CA ASN A 144 -17.19 -14.48 -19.12
C ASN A 144 -16.40 -15.81 -19.10
N GLU A 145 -16.80 -16.79 -18.27
CA GLU A 145 -16.29 -18.18 -18.26
C GLU A 145 -17.17 -19.12 -19.08
#